data_1b9c04f7ba02cafdca3d58b64a35ceb2
#
_entry.id   1b9c04f7ba02cafdca3d58b64a35ceb2
#
_cell.length_a   1.000
_cell.length_b   1.000
_cell.length_c   1.000
_cell.angle_alpha   90.00
_cell.angle_beta   90.00
_cell.angle_gamma   90.00
#
_symmetry.space_group_name_H-M   'P 1'
#
loop_
_entity.id
_entity.type
_entity.pdbx_description
1 polymer ?
#
loop_
_entity_poly.entity_id
_entity_poly.type
_entity_poly.pdbx_seq_one_letter_code
_entity_poly.pdbx_strand_id
1 'polypeptide(L)'
;MLKTRHREKILFNACLEAKQKVVIDNTNPSKLDRKIYVQDAKNAHFKVTVYYFDSGLDDALLRNEQRVGKAKIPRVGVISTFKKLEIPELDEGFDEIYSVSIDQENDFNVRLLYQREQ
;
A
#
# COMPACT_ATOMS: atom_id res chain seq x y z
N MET A 1 12.76 2.49 5.77
CA MET A 1 12.51 2.44 4.32
C MET A 1 13.77 2.80 3.53
N LEU A 2 13.98 2.14 2.42
CA LEU A 2 15.14 2.40 1.57
C LEU A 2 14.99 3.73 0.85
N LYS A 3 16.12 4.45 0.70
CA LYS A 3 16.12 5.81 0.13
C LYS A 3 15.91 5.83 -1.39
N THR A 4 16.16 4.73 -2.09
CA THR A 4 16.05 4.68 -3.55
C THR A 4 15.22 3.49 -3.99
N ARG A 5 14.46 3.67 -5.04
CA ARG A 5 13.66 2.62 -5.67
C ARG A 5 14.55 1.50 -6.22
N HIS A 6 15.74 1.81 -6.64
CA HIS A 6 16.69 0.83 -7.14
C HIS A 6 17.10 -0.18 -6.06
N ARG A 7 17.47 0.32 -4.87
CA ARG A 7 17.84 -0.55 -3.74
C ARG A 7 16.66 -1.41 -3.28
N GLU A 8 15.49 -0.81 -3.20
CA GLU A 8 14.26 -1.50 -2.86
C GLU A 8 13.98 -2.65 -3.83
N LYS A 9 14.15 -2.41 -5.12
CA LYS A 9 13.94 -3.43 -6.15
C LYS A 9 14.90 -4.61 -6.00
N ILE A 10 16.17 -4.35 -5.72
CA ILE A 10 17.18 -5.39 -5.50
C ILE A 10 16.76 -6.29 -4.32
N LEU A 11 16.38 -5.69 -3.20
CA LEU A 11 15.96 -6.44 -2.01
C LEU A 11 14.65 -7.18 -2.24
N PHE A 12 13.71 -6.57 -2.94
CA PHE A 12 12.44 -7.20 -3.29
C PHE A 12 12.68 -8.45 -4.15
N ASN A 13 13.49 -8.34 -5.20
CA ASN A 13 13.81 -9.46 -6.06
C ASN A 13 14.54 -10.57 -5.30
N ALA A 14 15.43 -10.22 -4.38
CA ALA A 14 16.11 -11.19 -3.53
C ALA A 14 15.14 -11.96 -2.64
N CYS A 15 14.13 -11.28 -2.08
CA CYS A 15 13.07 -11.91 -1.28
C CYS A 15 12.24 -12.88 -2.13
N LEU A 16 11.90 -12.50 -3.36
CA LEU A 16 11.15 -13.36 -4.26
C LEU A 16 11.94 -14.62 -4.63
N GLU A 17 13.21 -14.46 -4.95
CA GLU A 17 14.08 -15.57 -5.29
C GLU A 17 14.27 -16.54 -4.11
N ALA A 18 14.42 -16.00 -2.91
CA ALA A 18 14.58 -16.78 -1.69
C ALA A 18 13.26 -17.33 -1.14
N LYS A 19 12.12 -17.03 -1.76
CA LYS A 19 10.77 -17.39 -1.28
C LYS A 19 10.49 -16.84 0.11
N GLN A 20 11.02 -15.66 0.40
CA GLN A 20 10.85 -14.97 1.67
C GLN A 20 9.63 -14.05 1.63
N LYS A 21 8.79 -14.11 2.64
CA LYS A 21 7.67 -13.16 2.78
C LYS A 21 8.19 -11.74 2.84
N VAL A 22 7.50 -10.83 2.17
CA VAL A 22 7.89 -9.42 2.10
C VAL A 22 6.67 -8.53 2.18
N VAL A 23 6.82 -7.42 2.89
CA VAL A 23 5.80 -6.36 2.99
C VAL A 23 6.35 -5.10 2.32
N ILE A 24 5.59 -4.56 1.38
CA ILE A 24 5.90 -3.28 0.75
C ILE A 24 5.06 -2.21 1.42
N ASP A 25 5.70 -1.39 2.21
CA ASP A 25 5.08 -0.30 2.95
C ASP A 25 5.56 1.04 2.40
N ASN A 26 4.95 1.46 1.33
CA ASN A 26 5.34 2.65 0.58
C ASN A 26 4.10 3.32 0.02
N THR A 27 4.24 4.56 -0.43
CA THR A 27 3.17 5.27 -1.12
C THR A 27 3.06 4.74 -2.55
N ASN A 28 2.08 3.88 -2.80
CA ASN A 28 1.79 3.32 -4.12
C ASN A 28 0.32 3.60 -4.46
N PRO A 29 -0.05 4.86 -4.73
CA PRO A 29 -1.46 5.25 -4.84
C PRO A 29 -2.12 4.78 -6.13
N SER A 30 -1.39 4.61 -7.22
CA SER A 30 -1.98 4.22 -8.50
C SER A 30 -1.72 2.75 -8.83
N LYS A 31 -2.54 2.21 -9.73
CA LYS A 31 -2.36 0.85 -10.24
C LYS A 31 -1.01 0.70 -10.92
N LEU A 32 -0.55 1.74 -11.61
CA LEU A 32 0.75 1.72 -12.28
C LEU A 32 1.90 1.59 -11.28
N ASP A 33 1.84 2.31 -10.16
CA ASP A 33 2.85 2.23 -9.12
C ASP A 33 2.94 0.84 -8.50
N ARG A 34 1.81 0.16 -8.36
CA ARG A 34 1.71 -1.18 -7.76
C ARG A 34 2.04 -2.31 -8.73
N LYS A 35 1.91 -2.07 -10.03
CA LYS A 35 1.98 -3.09 -11.07
C LYS A 35 3.27 -3.92 -11.03
N ILE A 36 4.41 -3.27 -10.85
CA ILE A 36 5.72 -3.93 -10.81
C ILE A 36 5.76 -4.97 -9.69
N TYR A 37 5.32 -4.58 -8.48
CA TYR A 37 5.34 -5.48 -7.32
C TYR A 37 4.41 -6.66 -7.50
N VAL A 38 3.19 -6.41 -7.97
CA VAL A 38 2.19 -7.47 -8.16
C VAL A 38 2.66 -8.44 -9.24
N GLN A 39 3.12 -7.93 -10.37
CA GLN A 39 3.54 -8.75 -11.51
C GLN A 39 4.71 -9.65 -11.15
N ASP A 40 5.75 -9.09 -10.52
CA ASP A 40 6.94 -9.85 -10.14
C ASP A 40 6.62 -10.90 -9.07
N ALA A 41 5.78 -10.55 -8.10
CA ALA A 41 5.36 -11.50 -7.08
C ALA A 41 4.54 -12.65 -7.66
N LYS A 42 3.62 -12.37 -8.59
CA LYS A 42 2.82 -13.42 -9.24
C LYS A 42 3.70 -14.30 -10.12
N ASN A 43 4.67 -13.74 -10.83
CA ASN A 43 5.62 -14.50 -11.63
C ASN A 43 6.46 -15.45 -10.76
N ALA A 44 6.73 -15.07 -9.52
CA ALA A 44 7.45 -15.90 -8.55
C ALA A 44 6.53 -16.85 -7.76
N HIS A 45 5.25 -16.93 -8.12
CA HIS A 45 4.22 -17.77 -7.49
C HIS A 45 3.92 -17.40 -6.04
N PHE A 46 3.97 -16.10 -5.74
CA PHE A 46 3.60 -15.59 -4.42
C PHE A 46 2.11 -15.28 -4.36
N LYS A 47 1.54 -15.47 -3.17
CA LYS A 47 0.22 -14.92 -2.84
C LYS A 47 0.39 -13.43 -2.57
N VAL A 48 -0.43 -12.61 -3.19
CA VAL A 48 -0.37 -11.15 -3.06
C VAL A 48 -1.61 -10.65 -2.34
N THR A 49 -1.39 -10.00 -1.20
CA THR A 49 -2.45 -9.40 -0.39
C THR A 49 -2.23 -7.90 -0.34
N VAL A 50 -3.28 -7.12 -0.55
CA VAL A 50 -3.23 -5.67 -0.43
C VAL A 50 -4.13 -5.20 0.70
N TYR A 51 -3.62 -4.24 1.49
CA TYR A 51 -4.38 -3.53 2.50
C TYR A 51 -4.60 -2.10 2.02
N TYR A 52 -5.85 -1.77 1.76
CA TYR A 52 -6.25 -0.44 1.31
C TYR A 52 -6.73 0.37 2.51
N PHE A 53 -6.02 1.45 2.80
CA PHE A 53 -6.37 2.34 3.91
C PHE A 53 -7.45 3.31 3.47
N ASP A 54 -8.68 2.96 3.80
CA ASP A 54 -9.87 3.72 3.42
C ASP A 54 -10.16 4.80 4.45
N SER A 55 -9.46 5.93 4.30
CA SER A 55 -9.72 7.13 5.10
C SER A 55 -9.98 8.31 4.18
N GLY A 56 -10.90 9.18 4.59
CA GLY A 56 -11.20 10.40 3.84
C GLY A 56 -10.03 11.36 3.81
N LEU A 57 -10.02 12.27 2.85
CA LEU A 57 -8.99 13.30 2.73
C LEU A 57 -8.89 14.14 4.00
N ASP A 58 -10.01 14.51 4.60
CA ASP A 58 -10.05 15.33 5.82
C ASP A 58 -9.34 14.62 6.97
N ASP A 59 -9.58 13.31 7.14
CA ASP A 59 -8.91 12.51 8.16
C ASP A 59 -7.41 12.42 7.91
N ALA A 60 -7.00 12.26 6.65
CA ALA A 60 -5.60 12.20 6.28
C ALA A 60 -4.89 13.52 6.58
N LEU A 61 -5.54 14.65 6.28
CA LEU A 61 -5.01 15.97 6.57
C LEU A 61 -4.91 16.21 8.07
N LEU A 62 -5.93 15.82 8.84
CA LEU A 62 -5.93 15.96 10.28
C LEU A 62 -4.79 15.18 10.94
N ARG A 63 -4.59 13.94 10.53
CA ARG A 63 -3.48 13.13 11.04
C ARG A 63 -2.13 13.72 10.70
N ASN A 64 -1.98 14.24 9.47
CA ASN A 64 -0.74 14.88 9.06
C ASN A 64 -0.43 16.12 9.91
N GLU A 65 -1.45 16.90 10.26
CA GLU A 65 -1.28 18.08 11.13
C GLU A 65 -0.80 17.70 12.53
N GLN A 66 -1.10 16.49 12.99
CA GLN A 66 -0.66 15.98 14.31
C GLN A 66 0.79 15.45 14.28
N ARG A 67 1.37 15.26 13.08
CA ARG A 67 2.75 14.81 12.94
C ARG A 67 3.71 15.97 13.16
N VAL A 68 4.91 15.66 13.65
CA VAL A 68 5.95 16.66 13.92
C VAL A 68 7.23 16.33 13.17
N GLY A 69 8.02 17.36 12.85
CA GLY A 69 9.32 17.19 12.18
C GLY A 69 9.20 16.56 10.82
N LYS A 70 10.09 15.62 10.52
CA LYS A 70 10.17 14.96 9.21
C LYS A 70 8.96 14.07 8.90
N ALA A 71 8.20 13.67 9.89
CA ALA A 71 7.01 12.85 9.69
C ALA A 71 5.85 13.66 9.09
N LYS A 72 5.87 14.98 9.23
CA LYS A 72 4.84 15.86 8.68
C LYS A 72 5.14 16.14 7.21
N ILE A 73 4.14 15.86 6.37
CA ILE A 73 4.22 16.07 4.93
C ILE A 73 3.53 17.39 4.60
N PRO A 74 4.03 18.21 3.65
CA PRO A 74 3.30 19.39 3.22
C PRO A 74 1.87 19.06 2.78
N ARG A 75 0.93 19.93 3.14
CA ARG A 75 -0.49 19.71 2.82
C ARG A 75 -0.74 19.42 1.34
N VAL A 76 -0.03 20.11 0.44
CA VAL A 76 -0.09 19.88 -1.00
C VAL A 76 0.29 18.44 -1.35
N GLY A 77 1.29 17.87 -0.67
CA GLY A 77 1.71 16.48 -0.87
C GLY A 77 0.63 15.48 -0.49
N VAL A 78 -0.05 15.71 0.64
CA VAL A 78 -1.15 14.84 1.08
C VAL A 78 -2.30 14.88 0.07
N ILE A 79 -2.71 16.06 -0.37
CA ILE A 79 -3.78 16.24 -1.35
C ILE A 79 -3.40 15.59 -2.68
N SER A 80 -2.18 15.79 -3.14
CA SER A 80 -1.68 15.23 -4.41
C SER A 80 -1.71 13.71 -4.39
N THR A 81 -1.24 13.10 -3.30
CA THR A 81 -1.26 11.63 -3.13
C THR A 81 -2.69 11.11 -3.14
N PHE A 82 -3.58 11.79 -2.43
CA PHE A 82 -4.99 11.39 -2.36
C PHE A 82 -5.67 11.45 -3.73
N LYS A 83 -5.37 12.46 -4.53
CA LYS A 83 -5.90 12.61 -5.89
C LYS A 83 -5.41 11.51 -6.84
N LYS A 84 -4.20 10.99 -6.61
CA LYS A 84 -3.63 9.91 -7.42
C LYS A 84 -4.07 8.53 -6.97
N LEU A 85 -4.75 8.44 -5.84
CA LEU A 85 -5.14 7.16 -5.26
C LEU A 85 -6.16 6.46 -6.14
N GLU A 86 -5.83 5.22 -6.53
CA GLU A 86 -6.74 4.32 -7.22
C GLU A 86 -7.07 3.15 -6.30
N ILE A 87 -8.35 2.86 -6.14
CA ILE A 87 -8.80 1.77 -5.29
C ILE A 87 -8.30 0.44 -5.88
N PRO A 88 -7.71 -0.46 -5.07
CA PRO A 88 -7.27 -1.75 -5.56
C PRO A 88 -8.41 -2.56 -6.18
N GLU A 89 -8.15 -3.14 -7.34
CA GLU A 89 -9.11 -3.95 -8.08
C GLU A 89 -8.56 -5.34 -8.37
N LEU A 90 -9.46 -6.27 -8.66
CA LEU A 90 -9.14 -7.68 -8.91
C LEU A 90 -8.26 -7.88 -10.12
N ASP A 91 -8.42 -7.06 -11.15
CA ASP A 91 -7.68 -7.16 -12.40
C ASP A 91 -6.20 -6.83 -12.23
N GLU A 92 -5.80 -6.26 -11.09
CA GLU A 92 -4.39 -6.02 -10.77
C GLU A 92 -3.65 -7.32 -10.42
N GLY A 93 -4.37 -8.39 -10.07
CA GLY A 93 -3.77 -9.68 -9.75
C GLY A 93 -3.69 -10.00 -8.25
N PHE A 94 -4.36 -9.23 -7.41
CA PHE A 94 -4.40 -9.50 -5.97
C PHE A 94 -5.17 -10.77 -5.65
N ASP A 95 -4.67 -11.56 -4.72
CA ASP A 95 -5.35 -12.74 -4.20
C ASP A 95 -6.32 -12.38 -3.09
N GLU A 96 -5.99 -11.36 -2.30
CA GLU A 96 -6.87 -10.85 -1.24
C GLU A 96 -6.79 -9.32 -1.21
N ILE A 97 -7.93 -8.69 -0.99
CA ILE A 97 -8.03 -7.23 -0.82
C ILE A 97 -8.75 -6.95 0.49
N TYR A 98 -8.09 -6.23 1.38
CA TYR A 98 -8.66 -5.80 2.65
C TYR A 98 -8.79 -4.28 2.67
N SER A 99 -9.87 -3.79 3.27
CA SER A 99 -10.03 -2.38 3.60
C SER A 99 -9.67 -2.17 5.07
N VAL A 100 -8.87 -1.17 5.35
CA VAL A 100 -8.48 -0.79 6.70
C VAL A 100 -8.99 0.62 6.97
N SER A 101 -9.75 0.79 8.04
CA SER A 101 -10.21 2.09 8.49
C SER A 101 -9.82 2.30 9.95
N ILE A 102 -9.78 3.55 10.38
CA ILE A 102 -9.49 3.92 11.76
C ILE A 102 -10.76 4.51 12.35
N ASP A 103 -11.22 3.96 13.47
CA ASP A 103 -12.41 4.46 14.15
C ASP A 103 -12.10 5.65 15.06
N GLN A 104 -13.14 6.13 15.76
CA GLN A 104 -13.01 7.28 16.65
C GLN A 104 -12.09 7.04 17.85
N GLU A 105 -11.86 5.77 18.21
CA GLU A 105 -10.98 5.37 19.30
C GLU A 105 -9.55 5.09 18.83
N ASN A 106 -9.22 5.41 17.58
CA ASN A 106 -7.94 5.14 16.91
C ASN A 106 -7.62 3.65 16.77
N ASP A 107 -8.63 2.79 16.79
CA ASP A 107 -8.48 1.37 16.52
C ASP A 107 -8.62 1.08 15.03
N PHE A 108 -7.84 0.13 14.54
CA PHE A 108 -7.93 -0.31 13.15
C PHE A 108 -9.06 -1.31 12.96
N ASN A 109 -9.90 -1.05 11.97
CA ASN A 109 -10.94 -1.97 11.55
C ASN A 109 -10.55 -2.55 10.18
N VAL A 110 -10.31 -3.85 10.12
CA VAL A 110 -9.91 -4.55 8.91
C VAL A 110 -11.09 -5.34 8.37
N ARG A 111 -11.42 -5.11 7.11
CA ARG A 111 -12.55 -5.77 6.45
C ARG A 111 -12.09 -6.43 5.16
N LEU A 112 -12.39 -7.72 5.01
CA LEU A 112 -12.11 -8.44 3.76
C LEU A 112 -13.09 -7.99 2.69
N LEU A 113 -12.59 -7.43 1.59
CA LEU A 113 -13.39 -7.03 0.44
C LEU A 113 -13.45 -8.12 -0.61
N TYR A 114 -12.36 -8.86 -0.78
CA TYR A 114 -12.28 -9.90 -1.79
C TYR A 114 -11.20 -10.93 -1.43
N GLN A 115 -11.51 -12.19 -1.72
CA GLN A 115 -10.56 -13.28 -1.60
C GLN A 115 -10.74 -14.19 -2.81
N ARG A 116 -9.64 -14.46 -3.52
CA ARG A 116 -9.69 -15.34 -4.69
C ARG A 116 -9.89 -16.78 -4.22
N GLU A 117 -10.84 -17.46 -4.84
CA GLU A 117 -11.04 -18.88 -4.59
C GLU A 117 -9.88 -19.68 -5.21
N GLN A 118 -9.44 -20.70 -4.49
CA GLN A 118 -8.40 -21.59 -4.96
C GLN A 118 -8.98 -22.80 -5.67
#